data_7d0f5b726eed42aa0c45701beb6fa039
#
_entry.id   7d0f5b726eed42aa0c45701beb6fa039
#
_cell.length_a   1.000
_cell.length_b   1.000
_cell.length_c   1.000
_cell.angle_alpha   90.00
_cell.angle_beta   90.00
_cell.angle_gamma   90.00
#
_symmetry.space_group_name_H-M   'P 1'
#
loop_
_entity.id
_entity.type
_entity.pdbx_description
1 polymer ?
#
loop_
_entity_poly.entity_id
_entity_poly.type
_entity_poly.pdbx_seq_one_letter_code
_entity_poly.pdbx_strand_id
1 'polypeptide(L)'
;MALLQNPQIQSIHVYPVKSLAGVEVQEWELDAWGLRGDRRYMLVDERGLFMSQRSHPAMAQFTVRWHAANWHVASDDGRSLELPVVPDSFDYTMKVKVWDSVFEAGHISEESDNFFTAVLGVTCKLVGVLPQSPRLEGDGIEKWKVAMSDASPLLIISVASLEALNGELRRTGNSPVGMQRFRPNIVLAGTEPFIEDRTSTIIWGNTTLKYIKRCSRCVMINLNEEGHFDSEPLRTLATFRREAGKVFFGAHYRAVEWGRVNTGKT
;
A
#
# COMPACT_ATOMS: atom_id res chain seq x y z
N MET A 1 -6.59 -12.50 21.26
CA MET A 1 -5.71 -11.61 20.48
C MET A 1 -5.06 -10.59 21.40
N ALA A 2 -3.81 -10.23 21.18
CA ALA A 2 -3.03 -9.33 22.03
C ALA A 2 -3.39 -7.85 21.81
N LEU A 3 -3.04 -6.99 22.79
CA LEU A 3 -2.97 -5.54 22.69
C LEU A 3 -1.48 -5.15 22.65
N LEU A 4 -1.07 -4.33 21.69
CA LEU A 4 0.24 -3.69 21.67
C LEU A 4 0.07 -2.21 22.02
N GLN A 5 0.80 -1.76 23.04
CA GLN A 5 0.81 -0.37 23.46
C GLN A 5 2.20 0.22 23.20
N ASN A 6 2.23 1.25 22.39
CA ASN A 6 3.43 1.95 21.94
C ASN A 6 4.53 1.01 21.39
N PRO A 7 4.22 0.02 20.52
CA PRO A 7 5.30 -0.79 19.94
C PRO A 7 6.22 0.11 19.10
N GLN A 8 7.49 -0.25 19.05
CA GLN A 8 8.48 0.49 18.27
C GLN A 8 8.15 0.41 16.77
N ILE A 9 8.17 1.55 16.09
CA ILE A 9 8.03 1.64 14.64
C ILE A 9 9.43 1.72 14.02
N GLN A 10 9.76 0.78 13.14
CA GLN A 10 10.99 0.76 12.37
C GLN A 10 10.97 1.73 11.20
N SER A 11 9.86 1.74 10.46
CA SER A 11 9.64 2.61 9.30
C SER A 11 8.16 2.79 8.99
N ILE A 12 7.83 3.91 8.35
CA ILE A 12 6.48 4.26 7.88
C ILE A 12 6.57 4.53 6.39
N HIS A 13 5.67 3.94 5.60
CA HIS A 13 5.66 4.09 4.14
C HIS A 13 4.28 4.52 3.64
N VAL A 14 4.27 5.57 2.85
CA VAL A 14 3.09 6.08 2.15
C VAL A 14 3.25 5.79 0.66
N TYR A 15 2.21 5.28 0.02
CA TYR A 15 2.18 4.96 -1.42
C TYR A 15 1.12 5.82 -2.09
N PRO A 16 1.41 7.04 -2.54
CA PRO A 16 0.39 7.97 -2.98
C PRO A 16 -0.48 7.46 -4.13
N VAL A 17 0.17 6.86 -5.12
CA VAL A 17 -0.49 6.31 -6.30
C VAL A 17 -0.45 4.78 -6.24
N LYS A 18 -1.60 4.14 -6.45
CA LYS A 18 -1.68 2.67 -6.52
C LYS A 18 -0.68 2.11 -7.53
N SER A 19 0.09 1.11 -7.10
CA SER A 19 1.11 0.41 -7.91
C SER A 19 2.38 1.22 -8.25
N LEU A 20 2.52 2.48 -7.83
CA LEU A 20 3.79 3.21 -7.95
C LEU A 20 4.67 3.03 -6.70
N ALA A 21 5.86 3.63 -6.71
CA ALA A 21 6.80 3.63 -5.58
C ALA A 21 6.18 4.20 -4.30
N GLY A 22 6.69 3.79 -3.15
CA GLY A 22 6.35 4.36 -1.85
C GLY A 22 7.39 5.36 -1.38
N VAL A 23 7.00 6.19 -0.43
CA VAL A 23 7.84 7.17 0.25
C VAL A 23 7.99 6.76 1.70
N GLU A 24 9.21 6.62 2.19
CA GLU A 24 9.48 6.45 3.62
C GLU A 24 9.43 7.81 4.32
N VAL A 25 8.73 7.86 5.45
CA VAL A 25 8.56 9.07 6.26
C VAL A 25 8.88 8.77 7.72
N GLN A 26 9.34 9.78 8.47
CA GLN A 26 9.68 9.61 9.89
C GLN A 26 8.47 9.78 10.80
N GLU A 27 7.56 10.66 10.43
CA GLU A 27 6.32 10.94 11.12
C GLU A 27 5.21 11.15 10.08
N TRP A 28 3.99 10.67 10.35
CA TRP A 28 2.87 10.88 9.46
C TRP A 28 1.52 10.86 10.16
N GLU A 29 0.54 11.53 9.57
CA GLU A 29 -0.83 11.60 10.05
C GLU A 29 -1.67 10.43 9.53
N LEU A 30 -2.61 10.00 10.36
CA LEU A 30 -3.68 9.08 9.96
C LEU A 30 -5.00 9.82 9.81
N ASP A 31 -5.83 9.29 8.94
CA ASP A 31 -7.23 9.67 8.79
C ASP A 31 -8.12 8.42 8.62
N ALA A 32 -9.40 8.62 8.27
CA ALA A 32 -10.35 7.53 8.10
C ALA A 32 -10.00 6.50 7.01
N TRP A 33 -9.06 6.82 6.12
CA TRP A 33 -8.56 5.92 5.06
C TRP A 33 -7.16 5.34 5.34
N GLY A 34 -6.61 5.48 6.55
CA GLY A 34 -5.26 5.05 6.93
C GLY A 34 -4.26 6.20 6.96
N LEU A 35 -3.01 6.00 6.52
CA LEU A 35 -2.04 7.09 6.41
C LEU A 35 -2.54 8.12 5.40
N ARG A 36 -2.51 9.39 5.77
CA ARG A 36 -2.98 10.48 4.92
C ARG A 36 -2.22 10.49 3.59
N GLY A 37 -2.94 10.52 2.47
CA GLY A 37 -2.33 10.45 1.14
C GLY A 37 -2.01 9.05 0.62
N ASP A 38 -2.15 7.99 1.44
CA ASP A 38 -1.86 6.63 0.99
C ASP A 38 -2.90 6.13 -0.01
N ARG A 39 -2.43 5.71 -1.21
CA ARG A 39 -3.26 5.21 -2.32
C ARG A 39 -4.49 6.10 -2.62
N ARG A 40 -4.32 7.43 -2.53
CA ARG A 40 -5.40 8.38 -2.89
C ARG A 40 -5.57 8.53 -4.39
N TYR A 41 -4.59 8.09 -5.17
CA TYR A 41 -4.57 8.15 -6.62
C TYR A 41 -4.43 6.76 -7.22
N MET A 42 -4.92 6.61 -8.45
CA MET A 42 -4.86 5.36 -9.21
C MET A 42 -4.88 5.65 -10.70
N LEU A 43 -4.10 4.90 -11.48
CA LEU A 43 -4.21 4.90 -12.93
C LEU A 43 -5.27 3.89 -13.37
N VAL A 44 -6.07 4.30 -14.33
CA VAL A 44 -7.08 3.48 -14.99
C VAL A 44 -6.94 3.53 -16.51
N ASP A 45 -7.35 2.46 -17.18
CA ASP A 45 -7.50 2.44 -18.64
C ASP A 45 -8.75 3.22 -19.09
N GLU A 46 -8.97 3.28 -20.40
CA GLU A 46 -10.13 3.97 -21.00
C GLU A 46 -11.49 3.40 -20.56
N ARG A 47 -11.52 2.15 -20.04
CA ARG A 47 -12.73 1.48 -19.51
C ARG A 47 -12.91 1.70 -18.01
N GLY A 48 -12.01 2.45 -17.36
CA GLY A 48 -12.02 2.64 -15.93
C GLY A 48 -11.47 1.46 -15.12
N LEU A 49 -10.80 0.48 -15.74
CA LEU A 49 -10.16 -0.62 -15.04
C LEU A 49 -8.81 -0.17 -14.48
N PHE A 50 -8.53 -0.52 -13.22
CA PHE A 50 -7.27 -0.16 -12.59
C PHE A 50 -6.07 -0.78 -13.29
N MET A 51 -5.01 0.02 -13.41
CA MET A 51 -3.72 -0.42 -13.91
C MET A 51 -2.80 -0.81 -12.73
N SER A 52 -1.94 -1.79 -12.96
CA SER A 52 -1.00 -2.28 -11.95
C SER A 52 0.30 -2.75 -12.58
N GLN A 53 1.37 -2.88 -11.79
CA GLN A 53 2.63 -3.45 -12.26
C GLN A 53 2.49 -4.89 -12.82
N ARG A 54 1.40 -5.60 -12.49
CA ARG A 54 1.10 -6.91 -13.09
C ARG A 54 0.74 -6.80 -14.57
N SER A 55 -0.09 -5.82 -14.90
CA SER A 55 -0.54 -5.57 -16.29
C SER A 55 0.37 -4.62 -17.06
N HIS A 56 1.06 -3.72 -16.33
CA HIS A 56 1.92 -2.67 -16.88
C HIS A 56 3.21 -2.60 -16.05
N PRO A 57 4.20 -3.46 -16.29
CA PRO A 57 5.45 -3.49 -15.52
C PRO A 57 6.20 -2.14 -15.52
N ALA A 58 6.09 -1.37 -16.59
CA ALA A 58 6.67 -0.03 -16.70
C ALA A 58 6.23 0.94 -15.59
N MET A 59 5.14 0.65 -14.85
CA MET A 59 4.77 1.44 -13.67
C MET A 59 5.83 1.38 -12.54
N ALA A 60 6.75 0.42 -12.57
CA ALA A 60 7.83 0.33 -11.59
C ALA A 60 8.91 1.41 -11.78
N GLN A 61 9.01 2.03 -12.96
CA GLN A 61 10.01 3.07 -13.27
C GLN A 61 9.71 4.44 -12.63
N PHE A 62 8.48 4.64 -12.13
CA PHE A 62 8.17 5.91 -11.48
C PHE A 62 8.74 5.95 -10.06
N THR A 63 9.45 7.03 -9.76
CA THR A 63 9.84 7.39 -8.40
C THR A 63 8.83 8.37 -7.80
N VAL A 64 8.65 8.32 -6.48
CA VAL A 64 7.79 9.25 -5.77
C VAL A 64 8.57 9.82 -4.58
N ARG A 65 8.48 11.13 -4.38
CA ARG A 65 9.13 11.84 -3.27
C ARG A 65 8.14 12.79 -2.60
N TRP A 66 8.35 13.03 -1.33
CA TRP A 66 7.69 14.08 -0.58
C TRP A 66 8.50 15.37 -0.69
N HIS A 67 7.89 16.44 -1.20
CA HIS A 67 8.54 17.73 -1.32
C HIS A 67 7.50 18.86 -1.26
N ALA A 68 7.77 19.92 -0.47
CA ALA A 68 6.96 21.13 -0.39
C ALA A 68 5.45 20.88 -0.19
N ALA A 69 5.11 19.93 0.68
CA ALA A 69 3.73 19.51 0.98
C ALA A 69 2.97 18.82 -0.19
N ASN A 70 3.68 18.37 -1.23
CA ASN A 70 3.15 17.64 -2.37
C ASN A 70 3.90 16.32 -2.59
N TRP A 71 3.29 15.42 -3.36
CA TRP A 71 3.95 14.26 -3.96
C TRP A 71 4.58 14.67 -5.29
N HIS A 72 5.86 14.52 -5.40
CA HIS A 72 6.59 14.69 -6.65
C HIS A 72 6.78 13.31 -7.29
N VAL A 73 6.07 13.05 -8.39
CA VAL A 73 6.17 11.82 -9.19
C VAL A 73 7.08 12.11 -10.37
N ALA A 74 8.12 11.30 -10.54
CA ALA A 74 9.08 11.47 -11.64
C ALA A 74 9.31 10.13 -12.35
N SER A 75 9.64 10.21 -13.62
CA SER A 75 10.08 9.10 -14.47
C SER A 75 11.56 9.19 -14.81
N ASP A 76 12.16 8.09 -15.24
CA ASP A 76 13.59 8.01 -15.54
C ASP A 76 14.00 8.89 -16.73
N ASP A 77 13.05 9.30 -17.59
CA ASP A 77 13.28 10.20 -18.72
C ASP A 77 13.30 11.70 -18.34
N GLY A 78 13.21 12.00 -17.04
CA GLY A 78 13.30 13.36 -16.51
C GLY A 78 11.98 14.12 -16.45
N ARG A 79 10.86 13.54 -16.86
CA ARG A 79 9.52 14.14 -16.68
C ARG A 79 9.08 14.04 -15.22
N SER A 80 8.28 15.00 -14.78
CA SER A 80 7.73 15.00 -13.42
C SER A 80 6.35 15.62 -13.36
N LEU A 81 5.60 15.24 -12.33
CA LEU A 81 4.25 15.72 -12.02
C LEU A 81 4.15 15.94 -10.51
N GLU A 82 3.57 17.05 -10.09
CA GLU A 82 3.23 17.30 -8.69
C GLU A 82 1.77 16.97 -8.42
N LEU A 83 1.53 16.27 -7.31
CA LEU A 83 0.18 15.91 -6.84
C LEU A 83 0.01 16.36 -5.39
N PRO A 84 -1.12 16.97 -5.00
CA PRO A 84 -1.45 17.22 -3.60
C PRO A 84 -1.40 15.93 -2.77
N VAL A 85 -1.25 16.05 -1.44
CA VAL A 85 -1.26 14.87 -0.54
C VAL A 85 -2.53 14.07 -0.69
N VAL A 86 -3.65 14.76 -0.81
CA VAL A 86 -4.95 14.20 -1.13
C VAL A 86 -5.54 14.98 -2.30
N PRO A 87 -6.28 14.33 -3.21
CA PRO A 87 -6.96 15.04 -4.28
C PRO A 87 -7.90 16.09 -3.71
N ASP A 88 -7.84 17.31 -4.22
CA ASP A 88 -8.65 18.46 -3.78
C ASP A 88 -9.50 19.06 -4.90
N SER A 89 -9.20 18.70 -6.16
CA SER A 89 -9.92 19.16 -7.35
C SER A 89 -10.06 18.02 -8.37
N PHE A 90 -11.12 18.09 -9.15
CA PHE A 90 -11.46 17.08 -10.16
C PHE A 90 -12.12 17.75 -11.36
N ASP A 91 -11.74 17.33 -12.57
CA ASP A 91 -12.37 17.83 -13.80
C ASP A 91 -13.79 17.25 -13.96
N TYR A 92 -13.95 15.96 -13.66
CA TYR A 92 -15.24 15.25 -13.69
C TYR A 92 -15.17 13.98 -12.85
N THR A 93 -16.30 13.29 -12.71
CA THR A 93 -16.35 11.98 -12.03
C THR A 93 -16.56 10.87 -13.06
N MET A 94 -16.00 9.69 -12.77
CA MET A 94 -16.16 8.50 -13.61
C MET A 94 -16.25 7.23 -12.77
N LYS A 95 -16.92 6.22 -13.32
CA LYS A 95 -16.94 4.88 -12.72
C LYS A 95 -15.61 4.19 -12.97
N VAL A 96 -15.05 3.64 -11.90
CA VAL A 96 -13.81 2.86 -11.95
C VAL A 96 -14.01 1.50 -11.29
N LYS A 97 -13.14 0.55 -11.64
CA LYS A 97 -13.21 -0.81 -11.11
C LYS A 97 -11.87 -1.23 -10.53
N VAL A 98 -11.90 -1.69 -9.27
CA VAL A 98 -10.78 -2.35 -8.59
C VAL A 98 -11.25 -3.74 -8.17
N TRP A 99 -10.73 -4.78 -8.78
CA TRP A 99 -11.20 -6.16 -8.64
C TRP A 99 -12.71 -6.27 -8.92
N ASP A 100 -13.50 -6.68 -7.95
CA ASP A 100 -14.97 -6.80 -8.07
C ASP A 100 -15.70 -5.53 -7.64
N SER A 101 -14.99 -4.55 -7.05
CA SER A 101 -15.58 -3.29 -6.57
C SER A 101 -15.66 -2.27 -7.70
N VAL A 102 -16.87 -1.77 -7.97
CA VAL A 102 -17.13 -0.65 -8.88
C VAL A 102 -17.59 0.54 -8.04
N PHE A 103 -16.93 1.68 -8.24
CA PHE A 103 -17.23 2.91 -7.50
C PHE A 103 -16.90 4.16 -8.32
N GLU A 104 -17.30 5.32 -7.85
CA GLU A 104 -16.97 6.59 -8.49
C GLU A 104 -15.64 7.14 -8.01
N ALA A 105 -14.85 7.66 -8.95
CA ALA A 105 -13.61 8.37 -8.70
C ALA A 105 -13.58 9.68 -9.47
N GLY A 106 -12.85 10.67 -8.96
CA GLY A 106 -12.65 11.94 -9.64
C GLY A 106 -11.48 11.88 -10.60
N HIS A 107 -11.65 12.29 -11.83
CA HIS A 107 -10.57 12.49 -12.79
C HIS A 107 -9.73 13.71 -12.37
N ILE A 108 -8.40 13.56 -12.35
CA ILE A 108 -7.53 14.63 -11.84
C ILE A 108 -7.37 15.75 -12.85
N SER A 109 -6.70 15.46 -13.99
CA SER A 109 -6.49 16.45 -15.04
C SER A 109 -5.97 15.81 -16.32
N GLU A 110 -6.16 16.49 -17.45
CA GLU A 110 -5.57 16.10 -18.73
C GLU A 110 -4.03 16.15 -18.67
N GLU A 111 -3.43 17.07 -17.92
CA GLU A 111 -1.98 17.15 -17.72
C GLU A 111 -1.44 15.86 -17.10
N SER A 112 -2.11 15.36 -16.05
CA SER A 112 -1.72 14.11 -15.41
C SER A 112 -1.87 12.90 -16.33
N ASP A 113 -2.93 12.85 -17.14
CA ASP A 113 -3.14 11.79 -18.11
C ASP A 113 -2.03 11.78 -19.17
N ASN A 114 -1.70 12.96 -19.71
CA ASN A 114 -0.64 13.15 -20.69
C ASN A 114 0.74 12.73 -20.15
N PHE A 115 1.04 13.09 -18.89
CA PHE A 115 2.27 12.68 -18.23
C PHE A 115 2.39 11.15 -18.17
N PHE A 116 1.39 10.46 -17.62
CA PHE A 116 1.44 9.00 -17.47
C PHE A 116 1.35 8.27 -18.80
N THR A 117 0.50 8.73 -19.73
CA THR A 117 0.38 8.17 -21.08
C THR A 117 1.69 8.25 -21.83
N ALA A 118 2.38 9.39 -21.78
CA ALA A 118 3.65 9.59 -22.46
C ALA A 118 4.78 8.68 -21.94
N VAL A 119 4.80 8.40 -20.63
CA VAL A 119 5.81 7.53 -20.01
C VAL A 119 5.47 6.05 -20.19
N LEU A 120 4.19 5.68 -20.04
CA LEU A 120 3.76 4.28 -20.14
C LEU A 120 3.55 3.78 -21.57
N GLY A 121 3.43 4.71 -22.55
CA GLY A 121 3.15 4.36 -23.94
C GLY A 121 1.74 3.80 -24.18
N VAL A 122 0.83 3.93 -23.22
CA VAL A 122 -0.56 3.49 -23.30
C VAL A 122 -1.48 4.56 -22.73
N THR A 123 -2.62 4.78 -23.38
CA THR A 123 -3.61 5.75 -22.91
C THR A 123 -4.12 5.36 -21.52
N CYS A 124 -4.02 6.28 -20.59
CA CYS A 124 -4.50 6.08 -19.22
C CYS A 124 -4.99 7.40 -18.61
N LYS A 125 -5.72 7.30 -17.53
CA LYS A 125 -6.23 8.43 -16.76
C LYS A 125 -5.80 8.32 -15.30
N LEU A 126 -5.44 9.46 -14.71
CA LEU A 126 -5.22 9.55 -13.28
C LEU A 126 -6.53 9.90 -12.59
N VAL A 127 -6.95 9.08 -11.63
CA VAL A 127 -8.14 9.31 -10.82
C VAL A 127 -7.80 9.36 -9.33
N GLY A 128 -8.60 10.11 -8.58
CA GLY A 128 -8.47 10.28 -7.15
C GLY A 128 -9.73 9.86 -6.38
N VAL A 129 -9.54 9.60 -5.09
CA VAL A 129 -10.63 9.28 -4.15
C VAL A 129 -11.57 10.46 -4.03
N LEU A 130 -12.88 10.21 -4.14
CA LEU A 130 -13.92 11.20 -3.85
C LEU A 130 -14.30 11.13 -2.37
N PRO A 131 -14.08 12.21 -1.58
CA PRO A 131 -14.43 12.21 -0.16
C PRO A 131 -15.91 11.97 0.13
N GLN A 132 -16.80 12.46 -0.75
CA GLN A 132 -18.26 12.33 -0.66
C GLN A 132 -18.79 10.96 -1.10
N SER A 133 -18.00 10.17 -1.83
CA SER A 133 -18.39 8.84 -2.32
C SER A 133 -17.29 7.81 -2.01
N PRO A 134 -16.99 7.54 -0.73
CA PRO A 134 -15.92 6.64 -0.36
C PRO A 134 -16.27 5.19 -0.70
N ARG A 135 -15.29 4.44 -1.21
CA ARG A 135 -15.40 2.99 -1.26
C ARG A 135 -15.43 2.44 0.16
N LEU A 136 -16.44 1.64 0.47
CA LEU A 136 -16.58 0.99 1.76
C LEU A 136 -16.35 -0.51 1.60
N GLU A 137 -15.54 -1.06 2.48
CA GLU A 137 -15.31 -2.50 2.64
C GLU A 137 -15.78 -2.92 4.05
N GLY A 138 -15.98 -4.22 4.26
CA GLY A 138 -16.39 -4.74 5.56
C GLY A 138 -17.11 -6.08 5.46
N ASP A 139 -17.49 -6.63 6.61
CA ASP A 139 -18.17 -7.91 6.74
C ASP A 139 -19.70 -7.79 6.89
N GLY A 140 -20.23 -6.58 6.67
CA GLY A 140 -21.66 -6.26 6.81
C GLY A 140 -22.03 -5.66 8.18
N ILE A 141 -21.28 -5.94 9.24
CA ILE A 141 -21.47 -5.39 10.59
C ILE A 141 -20.60 -4.13 10.75
N GLU A 142 -19.31 -4.26 10.48
CA GLU A 142 -18.38 -3.14 10.51
C GLU A 142 -17.95 -2.76 9.09
N LYS A 143 -18.02 -1.47 8.79
CA LYS A 143 -17.55 -0.90 7.51
C LYS A 143 -16.43 0.08 7.75
N TRP A 144 -15.46 0.10 6.84
CA TRP A 144 -14.37 1.06 6.85
C TRP A 144 -14.11 1.62 5.46
N LYS A 145 -13.61 2.83 5.41
CA LYS A 145 -13.24 3.50 4.16
C LYS A 145 -11.96 2.88 3.62
N VAL A 146 -11.95 2.63 2.31
CA VAL A 146 -10.76 2.16 1.58
C VAL A 146 -10.53 3.11 0.41
N ALA A 147 -9.30 3.59 0.29
CA ALA A 147 -8.89 4.39 -0.86
C ALA A 147 -8.72 3.50 -2.11
N MET A 148 -7.69 3.70 -2.92
CA MET A 148 -7.41 2.88 -4.10
C MET A 148 -6.62 1.59 -3.78
N SER A 149 -6.40 1.27 -2.48
CA SER A 149 -5.77 0.02 -2.07
C SER A 149 -6.66 -1.21 -2.37
N ASP A 150 -6.08 -2.42 -2.39
CA ASP A 150 -6.80 -3.62 -2.82
C ASP A 150 -7.97 -3.98 -1.89
N ALA A 151 -7.78 -3.94 -0.57
CA ALA A 151 -8.80 -4.42 0.36
C ALA A 151 -8.85 -3.71 1.72
N SER A 152 -7.84 -2.94 2.10
CA SER A 152 -7.75 -2.45 3.47
C SER A 152 -6.90 -1.18 3.57
N PRO A 153 -7.15 -0.32 4.57
CA PRO A 153 -6.47 0.96 4.71
C PRO A 153 -4.98 0.84 5.02
N LEU A 154 -4.59 -0.10 5.89
CA LEU A 154 -3.23 -0.24 6.39
C LEU A 154 -2.75 -1.69 6.31
N LEU A 155 -1.50 -1.86 5.94
CA LEU A 155 -0.76 -3.12 6.05
C LEU A 155 0.37 -2.95 7.05
N ILE A 156 0.42 -3.82 8.06
CA ILE A 156 1.48 -3.85 9.08
C ILE A 156 2.24 -5.17 8.96
N ILE A 157 3.56 -5.08 9.06
CA ILE A 157 4.48 -6.23 9.08
C ILE A 157 5.55 -5.95 10.13
N SER A 158 6.03 -6.96 10.85
CA SER A 158 7.15 -6.81 11.75
C SER A 158 8.50 -7.16 11.08
N VAL A 159 9.58 -6.52 11.54
CA VAL A 159 10.94 -6.90 11.13
C VAL A 159 11.20 -8.37 11.41
N ALA A 160 10.77 -8.86 12.59
CA ALA A 160 10.94 -10.25 12.98
C ALA A 160 10.23 -11.23 12.04
N SER A 161 9.05 -10.85 11.48
CA SER A 161 8.36 -11.65 10.45
C SER A 161 9.17 -11.76 9.17
N LEU A 162 9.79 -10.67 8.72
CA LEU A 162 10.67 -10.68 7.56
C LEU A 162 11.93 -11.50 7.80
N GLU A 163 12.52 -11.39 8.99
CA GLU A 163 13.71 -12.18 9.37
C GLU A 163 13.39 -13.67 9.40
N ALA A 164 12.22 -14.06 9.92
CA ALA A 164 11.77 -15.45 9.90
C ALA A 164 11.64 -15.98 8.45
N LEU A 165 11.05 -15.19 7.55
CA LEU A 165 10.97 -15.55 6.12
C LEU A 165 12.37 -15.63 5.49
N ASN A 166 13.23 -14.66 5.74
CA ASN A 166 14.59 -14.62 5.18
C ASN A 166 15.47 -15.75 5.73
N GLY A 167 15.23 -16.19 6.96
CA GLY A 167 15.83 -17.40 7.53
C GLY A 167 15.47 -18.65 6.72
N GLU A 168 14.18 -18.82 6.38
CA GLU A 168 13.70 -19.95 5.56
C GLU A 168 14.21 -19.88 4.11
N LEU A 169 14.28 -18.69 3.52
CA LEU A 169 14.86 -18.49 2.18
C LEU A 169 16.33 -18.93 2.16
N ARG A 170 17.15 -18.49 3.12
CA ARG A 170 18.56 -18.91 3.23
C ARG A 170 18.70 -20.41 3.45
N ARG A 171 17.86 -21.03 4.30
CA ARG A 171 17.85 -22.47 4.56
C ARG A 171 17.59 -23.28 3.30
N THR A 172 16.84 -22.75 2.34
CA THR A 172 16.53 -23.38 1.05
C THR A 172 17.43 -22.91 -0.09
N GLY A 173 18.52 -22.17 0.21
CA GLY A 173 19.48 -21.71 -0.79
C GLY A 173 19.02 -20.52 -1.63
N ASN A 174 17.95 -19.81 -1.19
CA ASN A 174 17.44 -18.64 -1.89
C ASN A 174 17.95 -17.34 -1.24
N SER A 175 18.03 -16.28 -2.03
CA SER A 175 18.42 -14.96 -1.55
C SER A 175 17.35 -14.35 -0.64
N PRO A 176 17.72 -13.61 0.42
CA PRO A 176 16.80 -12.87 1.24
C PRO A 176 16.12 -11.75 0.43
N VAL A 177 14.93 -11.35 0.86
CA VAL A 177 14.15 -10.27 0.22
C VAL A 177 13.99 -9.07 1.15
N GLY A 178 13.81 -7.88 0.55
CA GLY A 178 13.54 -6.64 1.27
C GLY A 178 12.07 -6.49 1.68
N MET A 179 11.83 -5.66 2.69
CA MET A 179 10.50 -5.33 3.20
C MET A 179 9.61 -4.68 2.11
N GLN A 180 10.21 -3.91 1.23
CA GLN A 180 9.54 -3.16 0.15
C GLN A 180 8.72 -4.05 -0.78
N ARG A 181 9.12 -5.32 -0.98
CA ARG A 181 8.34 -6.29 -1.79
C ARG A 181 6.92 -6.50 -1.27
N PHE A 182 6.72 -6.33 0.03
CA PHE A 182 5.43 -6.54 0.68
C PHE A 182 4.59 -5.27 0.78
N ARG A 183 5.19 -4.09 0.54
CA ARG A 183 4.57 -2.77 0.54
C ARG A 183 3.78 -2.45 1.82
N PRO A 184 4.37 -2.66 3.02
CA PRO A 184 3.70 -2.31 4.27
C PRO A 184 3.58 -0.79 4.43
N ASN A 185 2.58 -0.36 5.21
CA ASN A 185 2.46 1.03 5.65
C ASN A 185 3.28 1.28 6.92
N ILE A 186 3.26 0.33 7.86
CA ILE A 186 3.99 0.44 9.12
C ILE A 186 4.79 -0.86 9.32
N VAL A 187 6.07 -0.72 9.63
CA VAL A 187 6.95 -1.82 9.99
C VAL A 187 7.23 -1.75 11.49
N LEU A 188 6.89 -2.81 12.24
CA LEU A 188 7.14 -2.91 13.67
C LEU A 188 8.54 -3.47 13.94
N ALA A 189 9.19 -2.96 14.99
CA ALA A 189 10.46 -3.50 15.53
C ALA A 189 10.30 -4.01 16.96
N GLY A 190 11.29 -4.80 17.43
CA GLY A 190 11.35 -5.26 18.82
C GLY A 190 10.22 -6.21 19.21
N THR A 191 9.63 -6.92 18.26
CA THR A 191 8.50 -7.84 18.48
C THR A 191 8.88 -9.27 18.07
N GLU A 192 8.03 -10.23 18.45
CA GLU A 192 8.11 -11.60 17.95
C GLU A 192 7.65 -11.70 16.49
N PRO A 193 8.10 -12.72 15.73
CA PRO A 193 7.60 -13.00 14.40
C PRO A 193 6.07 -13.20 14.38
N PHE A 194 5.42 -12.60 13.38
CA PHE A 194 3.97 -12.70 13.13
C PHE A 194 3.09 -12.18 14.27
N ILE A 195 3.62 -11.28 15.10
CA ILE A 195 2.85 -10.63 16.17
C ILE A 195 1.65 -9.85 15.59
N GLU A 196 1.81 -9.28 14.40
CA GLU A 196 0.76 -8.57 13.68
C GLU A 196 -0.47 -9.42 13.37
N ASP A 197 -0.32 -10.73 13.22
CA ASP A 197 -1.43 -11.67 12.99
C ASP A 197 -2.28 -11.93 14.25
N ARG A 198 -1.69 -11.72 15.42
CA ARG A 198 -2.26 -12.08 16.73
C ARG A 198 -2.67 -10.87 17.57
N THR A 199 -2.46 -9.67 17.05
CA THR A 199 -2.74 -8.40 17.73
C THR A 199 -4.09 -7.86 17.28
N SER A 200 -5.03 -7.71 18.22
CA SER A 200 -6.36 -7.13 17.93
C SER A 200 -6.34 -5.61 17.86
N THR A 201 -5.46 -4.99 18.64
CA THR A 201 -5.40 -3.54 18.80
C THR A 201 -3.96 -3.07 18.96
N ILE A 202 -3.61 -1.99 18.27
CA ILE A 202 -2.33 -1.30 18.42
C ILE A 202 -2.62 0.15 18.78
N ILE A 203 -1.93 0.67 19.80
CA ILE A 203 -2.10 2.04 20.29
C ILE A 203 -0.76 2.78 20.26
N TRP A 204 -0.75 3.98 19.68
CA TRP A 204 0.33 4.96 19.77
C TRP A 204 -0.24 6.32 20.16
N GLY A 205 -0.01 6.75 21.40
CA GLY A 205 -0.58 8.00 21.89
C GLY A 205 -2.11 8.06 21.67
N ASN A 206 -2.58 8.97 20.83
CA ASN A 206 -3.99 9.15 20.49
C ASN A 206 -4.42 8.36 19.26
N THR A 207 -3.56 7.49 18.72
CA THR A 207 -3.89 6.67 17.55
C THR A 207 -4.22 5.27 17.98
N THR A 208 -5.38 4.78 17.60
CA THR A 208 -5.82 3.40 17.85
C THR A 208 -6.12 2.70 16.54
N LEU A 209 -5.42 1.58 16.29
CA LEU A 209 -5.65 0.70 15.16
C LEU A 209 -6.34 -0.59 15.60
N LYS A 210 -7.32 -1.02 14.81
CA LYS A 210 -8.02 -2.31 14.98
C LYS A 210 -7.64 -3.26 13.85
N TYR A 211 -7.37 -4.51 14.21
CA TYR A 211 -7.15 -5.60 13.29
C TYR A 211 -8.36 -5.85 12.41
N ILE A 212 -8.12 -6.14 11.13
CA ILE A 212 -9.15 -6.57 10.18
C ILE A 212 -8.97 -8.05 9.86
N LYS A 213 -7.83 -8.40 9.25
CA LYS A 213 -7.52 -9.76 8.79
C LYS A 213 -6.03 -9.90 8.46
N ARG A 214 -5.56 -11.14 8.38
CA ARG A 214 -4.25 -11.43 7.80
C ARG A 214 -4.23 -11.04 6.32
N CYS A 215 -3.08 -10.57 5.84
CA CYS A 215 -2.88 -10.21 4.45
C CYS A 215 -2.55 -11.46 3.62
N SER A 216 -3.48 -11.86 2.75
CA SER A 216 -3.21 -12.92 1.76
C SER A 216 -2.31 -12.37 0.65
N ARG A 217 -1.26 -13.09 0.33
CA ARG A 217 -0.26 -12.67 -0.66
C ARG A 217 -0.51 -13.34 -2.01
N CYS A 218 -0.28 -12.57 -3.06
CA CYS A 218 -0.34 -13.05 -4.43
C CYS A 218 1.06 -12.99 -5.07
N VAL A 219 1.16 -13.40 -6.32
CA VAL A 219 2.41 -13.42 -7.09
C VAL A 219 3.14 -12.07 -7.15
N MET A 220 2.49 -10.95 -6.85
CA MET A 220 3.12 -9.63 -6.88
C MET A 220 4.32 -9.47 -5.95
N ILE A 221 4.40 -10.24 -4.85
CA ILE A 221 5.58 -10.23 -3.97
C ILE A 221 6.80 -10.90 -4.60
N ASN A 222 6.60 -11.61 -5.72
CA ASN A 222 7.66 -12.25 -6.49
C ASN A 222 8.29 -11.33 -7.55
N LEU A 223 7.71 -10.14 -7.76
CA LEU A 223 8.29 -9.14 -8.66
C LEU A 223 9.60 -8.65 -8.07
N ASN A 224 10.72 -8.88 -8.74
CA ASN A 224 12.04 -8.42 -8.29
C ASN A 224 12.31 -6.96 -8.68
N GLU A 225 13.46 -6.42 -8.28
CA GLU A 225 13.85 -5.03 -8.55
C GLU A 225 14.12 -4.79 -10.04
N GLU A 226 14.39 -5.83 -10.80
CA GLU A 226 14.60 -5.80 -12.26
C GLU A 226 13.27 -5.84 -13.05
N GLY A 227 12.13 -5.96 -12.34
CA GLY A 227 10.80 -6.04 -12.97
C GLY A 227 10.41 -7.43 -13.45
N HIS A 228 11.14 -8.49 -13.05
CA HIS A 228 10.84 -9.86 -13.41
C HIS A 228 10.12 -10.59 -12.27
N PHE A 229 9.27 -11.55 -12.65
CA PHE A 229 8.60 -12.43 -11.70
C PHE A 229 9.43 -13.70 -11.46
N ASP A 230 9.88 -13.85 -10.21
CA ASP A 230 10.53 -15.07 -9.71
C ASP A 230 9.52 -16.03 -9.09
N SER A 231 9.99 -17.17 -8.56
CA SER A 231 9.14 -18.05 -7.75
C SER A 231 9.11 -17.68 -6.27
N GLU A 232 10.10 -16.91 -5.82
CA GLU A 232 10.28 -16.48 -4.43
C GLU A 232 9.85 -15.02 -4.22
N PRO A 233 9.42 -14.65 -3.04
CA PRO A 233 9.36 -15.41 -1.77
C PRO A 233 8.05 -16.21 -1.57
N LEU A 234 7.10 -16.16 -2.50
CA LEU A 234 5.77 -16.77 -2.33
C LEU A 234 5.84 -18.30 -2.13
N ARG A 235 6.74 -18.98 -2.84
CA ARG A 235 6.95 -20.42 -2.71
C ARG A 235 7.43 -20.79 -1.31
N THR A 236 8.44 -20.11 -0.79
CA THR A 236 8.94 -20.34 0.57
C THR A 236 7.86 -19.99 1.62
N LEU A 237 7.16 -18.87 1.50
CA LEU A 237 6.04 -18.54 2.40
C LEU A 237 4.98 -19.65 2.39
N ALA A 238 4.69 -20.24 1.26
CA ALA A 238 3.68 -21.29 1.14
C ALA A 238 4.01 -22.55 1.95
N THR A 239 5.27 -22.80 2.31
CA THR A 239 5.68 -23.97 3.09
C THR A 239 5.26 -23.89 4.56
N PHE A 240 5.13 -22.68 5.13
CA PHE A 240 4.84 -22.49 6.57
C PHE A 240 3.75 -21.45 6.87
N ARG A 241 3.26 -20.71 5.84
CA ARG A 241 2.23 -19.68 5.99
C ARG A 241 0.98 -19.94 5.15
N ARG A 242 0.81 -21.16 4.61
CA ARG A 242 -0.39 -21.54 3.86
C ARG A 242 -1.49 -22.03 4.78
N GLU A 243 -2.70 -21.49 4.61
CA GLU A 243 -3.91 -21.91 5.31
C GLU A 243 -5.12 -21.69 4.41
N ALA A 244 -6.04 -22.63 4.34
CA ALA A 244 -7.24 -22.59 3.50
C ALA A 244 -6.97 -22.15 2.04
N GLY A 245 -5.87 -22.65 1.43
CA GLY A 245 -5.49 -22.34 0.05
C GLY A 245 -4.84 -20.97 -0.16
N LYS A 246 -4.71 -20.15 0.88
CA LYS A 246 -4.08 -18.82 0.81
C LYS A 246 -2.76 -18.81 1.55
N VAL A 247 -1.84 -17.95 1.11
CA VAL A 247 -0.53 -17.72 1.75
C VAL A 247 -0.59 -16.36 2.44
N PHE A 248 -0.25 -16.30 3.73
CA PHE A 248 -0.40 -15.09 4.54
C PHE A 248 0.95 -14.52 4.98
N PHE A 249 1.09 -13.18 4.89
CA PHE A 249 2.23 -12.46 5.42
C PHE A 249 1.86 -11.00 5.71
N GLY A 250 1.98 -10.59 6.99
CA GLY A 250 1.49 -9.31 7.48
C GLY A 250 -0.02 -9.27 7.71
N ALA A 251 -0.50 -8.23 8.33
CA ALA A 251 -1.89 -8.07 8.70
C ALA A 251 -2.46 -6.70 8.35
N HIS A 252 -3.72 -6.68 8.02
CA HIS A 252 -4.50 -5.49 7.70
C HIS A 252 -5.15 -4.90 8.95
N TYR A 253 -5.06 -3.58 9.03
CA TYR A 253 -5.60 -2.78 10.11
C TYR A 253 -6.40 -1.58 9.58
N ARG A 254 -7.27 -1.02 10.42
CA ARG A 254 -7.94 0.26 10.22
C ARG A 254 -7.74 1.16 11.43
N ALA A 255 -7.65 2.45 11.22
CA ALA A 255 -7.67 3.42 12.29
C ALA A 255 -9.12 3.61 12.79
N VAL A 256 -9.30 3.63 14.10
CA VAL A 256 -10.56 3.97 14.79
C VAL A 256 -10.44 5.28 15.55
N GLU A 257 -9.22 5.64 15.94
CA GLU A 257 -8.84 6.95 16.45
C GLU A 257 -7.64 7.42 15.66
N TRP A 258 -7.66 8.68 15.24
CA TRP A 258 -6.67 9.27 14.34
C TRP A 258 -5.73 10.21 15.08
N GLY A 259 -4.48 10.09 14.80
CA GLY A 259 -3.42 10.94 15.31
C GLY A 259 -2.21 10.88 14.39
N ARG A 260 -1.04 11.05 14.97
CA ARG A 260 0.25 10.90 14.30
C ARG A 260 0.96 9.65 14.80
N VAL A 261 1.70 9.03 13.91
CA VAL A 261 2.65 7.96 14.23
C VAL A 261 4.04 8.41 13.81
N ASN A 262 5.05 8.04 14.58
CA ASN A 262 6.45 8.40 14.30
C ASN A 262 7.38 7.23 14.62
N THR A 263 8.56 7.24 14.00
CA THR A 263 9.58 6.19 14.19
C THR A 263 10.39 6.35 15.47
N GLY A 264 10.24 7.47 16.17
CA GLY A 264 11.10 7.81 17.31
C GLY A 264 12.57 8.06 16.95
N LYS A 265 12.90 8.09 15.67
CA LYS A 265 14.24 8.48 15.19
C LYS A 265 14.28 10.01 15.08
N THR A 266 15.21 10.64 15.78
CA THR A 266 15.53 12.07 15.67
C THR A 266 16.46 12.30 14.50
#